data_d41542595755d3f0f0d37e49d103c185
#
_entry.id   d41542595755d3f0f0d37e49d103c185
#
_cell.length_a   1.000
_cell.length_b   1.000
_cell.length_c   1.000
_cell.angle_alpha   90.00
_cell.angle_beta   90.00
_cell.angle_gamma   90.00
#
_symmetry.space_group_name_H-M   'P 1'
#
loop_
_entity.id
_entity.type
_entity.pdbx_description
1 polymer ?
#
loop_
_entity_poly.entity_id
_entity_poly.type
_entity_poly.pdbx_seq_one_letter_code
_entity_poly.pdbx_strand_id
1 'polypeptide(L)'
;MSNKIIIAIDGTSSTGKSTLAKRLAKKLKYLYIDSGAMYRALTLYAIQNKYISKSHFDSQKLIEDIPNIHIDFQYNQQNNNYEVHLNNNSVEKHIRSLKVSNLVSQIATVGELRKHMVKVQHFLGSKNGVIMDGRDIGTVVFPNAEIKFYLDASLELRAKRRYKELIEANYKISFYEVLSNIKLR
;
A
#
# COMPACT_ATOMS: atom_id res chain seq x y z
N MET A 1 -21.34 24.10 -0.35
CA MET A 1 -20.71 22.79 -0.06
C MET A 1 -19.30 22.84 -0.60
N SER A 2 -18.25 22.66 0.22
CA SER A 2 -16.87 22.65 -0.29
C SER A 2 -16.70 21.43 -1.20
N ASN A 3 -16.24 21.64 -2.44
CA ASN A 3 -15.86 20.55 -3.32
C ASN A 3 -14.78 19.72 -2.64
N LYS A 4 -15.09 18.48 -2.33
CA LYS A 4 -14.12 17.54 -1.79
C LYS A 4 -13.16 17.15 -2.92
N ILE A 5 -11.86 17.15 -2.62
CA ILE A 5 -10.78 16.98 -3.59
C ILE A 5 -10.04 15.64 -3.39
N ILE A 6 -9.25 15.26 -4.38
CA ILE A 6 -8.30 14.16 -4.29
C ILE A 6 -6.93 14.73 -3.94
N ILE A 7 -6.29 14.14 -2.93
CA ILE A 7 -4.91 14.45 -2.54
C ILE A 7 -4.04 13.22 -2.78
N ALA A 8 -3.12 13.32 -3.72
CA ALA A 8 -2.15 12.30 -4.04
C ALA A 8 -0.84 12.54 -3.28
N ILE A 9 -0.30 11.49 -2.63
CA ILE A 9 0.95 11.58 -1.89
C ILE A 9 1.89 10.48 -2.36
N ASP A 10 2.90 10.86 -3.14
CA ASP A 10 3.88 9.95 -3.70
C ASP A 10 5.23 10.00 -3.00
N GLY A 11 6.05 9.01 -3.25
CA GLY A 11 7.42 8.91 -2.76
C GLY A 11 7.84 7.48 -2.46
N THR A 12 9.12 7.27 -2.20
CA THR A 12 9.69 5.96 -1.92
C THR A 12 9.27 5.40 -0.54
N SER A 13 9.60 4.14 -0.24
CA SER A 13 9.25 3.52 1.05
C SER A 13 9.92 4.23 2.24
N SER A 14 9.21 4.29 3.38
CA SER A 14 9.68 4.86 4.66
C SER A 14 10.03 6.35 4.63
N THR A 15 9.47 7.12 3.68
CA THR A 15 9.60 8.59 3.63
C THR A 15 8.67 9.33 4.60
N GLY A 16 7.64 8.63 5.13
CA GLY A 16 6.64 9.23 6.04
C GLY A 16 5.30 9.55 5.37
N LYS A 17 5.08 9.13 4.12
CA LYS A 17 3.83 9.36 3.37
C LYS A 17 2.58 8.96 4.14
N SER A 18 2.53 7.71 4.59
CA SER A 18 1.36 7.19 5.29
C SER A 18 1.06 7.94 6.60
N THR A 19 2.12 8.42 7.28
CA THR A 19 1.95 9.26 8.48
C THR A 19 1.32 10.60 8.13
N LEU A 20 1.80 11.28 7.07
CA LEU A 20 1.23 12.52 6.57
C LEU A 20 -0.21 12.31 6.10
N ALA A 21 -0.44 11.29 5.26
CA ALA A 21 -1.75 10.96 4.71
C ALA A 21 -2.80 10.73 5.80
N LYS A 22 -2.47 9.91 6.81
CA LYS A 22 -3.37 9.64 7.95
C LYS A 22 -3.71 10.92 8.74
N ARG A 23 -2.71 11.77 9.00
CA ARG A 23 -2.92 13.03 9.72
C ARG A 23 -3.82 13.99 8.94
N LEU A 24 -3.60 14.12 7.63
CA LEU A 24 -4.44 14.94 6.75
C LEU A 24 -5.86 14.37 6.65
N ALA A 25 -6.01 13.06 6.46
CA ALA A 25 -7.31 12.40 6.37
C ALA A 25 -8.15 12.64 7.64
N LYS A 26 -7.53 12.48 8.81
CA LYS A 26 -8.20 12.78 10.09
C LYS A 26 -8.63 14.25 10.19
N LYS A 27 -7.75 15.20 9.81
CA LYS A 27 -8.04 16.64 9.88
C LYS A 27 -9.13 17.07 8.91
N LEU A 28 -9.12 16.52 7.69
CA LEU A 28 -10.07 16.88 6.64
C LEU A 28 -11.35 16.01 6.65
N LYS A 29 -11.40 14.96 7.46
CA LYS A 29 -12.45 13.93 7.47
C LYS A 29 -12.59 13.27 6.09
N TYR A 30 -11.46 12.96 5.45
CA TYR A 30 -11.37 12.32 4.16
C TYR A 30 -11.08 10.81 4.31
N LEU A 31 -11.46 10.04 3.29
CA LEU A 31 -11.08 8.64 3.21
C LEU A 31 -9.56 8.54 2.98
N TYR A 32 -8.87 7.74 3.78
CA TYR A 32 -7.47 7.42 3.58
C TYR A 32 -7.31 6.05 2.92
N ILE A 33 -6.51 6.00 1.85
CA ILE A 33 -6.20 4.79 1.08
C ILE A 33 -4.67 4.61 1.01
N ASP A 34 -4.16 3.52 1.62
CA ASP A 34 -2.78 3.04 1.45
C ASP A 34 -2.72 2.12 0.23
N SER A 35 -2.29 2.64 -0.93
CA SER A 35 -2.17 1.84 -2.14
C SER A 35 -1.18 0.67 -1.97
N GLY A 36 -0.13 0.86 -1.20
CA GLY A 36 0.81 -0.20 -0.87
C GLY A 36 0.17 -1.32 -0.03
N ALA A 37 -0.82 -1.01 0.82
CA ALA A 37 -1.59 -2.02 1.55
C ALA A 37 -2.44 -2.86 0.58
N MET A 38 -3.00 -2.26 -0.47
CA MET A 38 -3.75 -2.99 -1.51
C MET A 38 -2.87 -4.03 -2.21
N TYR A 39 -1.68 -3.64 -2.69
CA TYR A 39 -0.75 -4.59 -3.30
C TYR A 39 -0.30 -5.68 -2.32
N ARG A 40 -0.13 -5.35 -1.05
CA ARG A 40 0.18 -6.34 -0.01
C ARG A 40 -0.99 -7.28 0.27
N ALA A 41 -2.23 -6.82 0.21
CA ALA A 41 -3.41 -7.68 0.33
C ALA A 41 -3.50 -8.66 -0.85
N LEU A 42 -3.27 -8.19 -2.08
CA LEU A 42 -3.16 -9.05 -3.26
C LEU A 42 -2.03 -10.08 -3.13
N THR A 43 -0.88 -9.66 -2.58
CA THR A 43 0.25 -10.56 -2.31
C THR A 43 -0.11 -11.61 -1.27
N LEU A 44 -0.82 -11.23 -0.21
CA LEU A 44 -1.30 -12.16 0.81
C LEU A 44 -2.24 -13.22 0.21
N TYR A 45 -3.18 -12.80 -0.65
CA TYR A 45 -4.05 -13.71 -1.40
C TYR A 45 -3.24 -14.72 -2.21
N ALA A 46 -2.27 -14.24 -2.99
CA ALA A 46 -1.40 -15.11 -3.79
C ALA A 46 -0.59 -16.09 -2.94
N ILE A 47 -0.15 -15.68 -1.73
CA ILE A 47 0.55 -16.56 -0.79
C ILE A 47 -0.40 -17.63 -0.23
N GLN A 48 -1.61 -17.26 0.15
CA GLN A 48 -2.62 -18.18 0.71
C GLN A 48 -3.03 -19.25 -0.29
N ASN A 49 -3.14 -18.87 -1.57
CA ASN A 49 -3.48 -19.77 -2.66
C ASN A 49 -2.26 -20.47 -3.30
N LYS A 50 -1.06 -20.31 -2.72
CA LYS A 50 0.19 -20.91 -3.20
C LYS A 50 0.60 -20.50 -4.61
N TYR A 51 0.11 -19.34 -5.09
CA TYR A 51 0.49 -18.78 -6.39
C TYR A 51 1.87 -18.13 -6.36
N ILE A 52 2.34 -17.69 -5.18
CA ILE A 52 3.65 -17.06 -5.04
C ILE A 52 4.41 -17.58 -3.82
N SER A 53 5.72 -17.79 -4.01
CA SER A 53 6.71 -18.11 -2.97
C SER A 53 8.05 -17.44 -3.30
N LYS A 54 9.12 -17.75 -2.55
CA LYS A 54 10.48 -17.26 -2.85
C LYS A 54 11.02 -17.75 -4.21
N SER A 55 10.62 -18.96 -4.64
CA SER A 55 11.15 -19.65 -5.82
C SER A 55 10.13 -19.85 -6.94
N HIS A 56 8.88 -19.42 -6.73
CA HIS A 56 7.81 -19.66 -7.69
C HIS A 56 6.82 -18.51 -7.70
N PHE A 57 6.36 -18.13 -8.91
CA PHE A 57 5.26 -17.20 -9.09
C PHE A 57 4.44 -17.55 -10.34
N ASP A 58 3.23 -18.01 -10.10
CA ASP A 58 2.22 -18.27 -11.11
C ASP A 58 1.33 -17.03 -11.26
N SER A 59 1.80 -16.08 -12.06
CA SER A 59 1.07 -14.81 -12.29
C SER A 59 -0.23 -15.05 -13.07
N GLN A 60 -0.27 -16.08 -13.94
CA GLN A 60 -1.43 -16.39 -14.77
C GLN A 60 -2.63 -16.80 -13.91
N LYS A 61 -2.43 -17.73 -12.97
CA LYS A 61 -3.49 -18.11 -12.03
C LYS A 61 -3.99 -16.96 -11.18
N LEU A 62 -3.07 -16.09 -10.75
CA LEU A 62 -3.47 -14.90 -9.98
C LEU A 62 -4.30 -13.92 -10.82
N ILE A 63 -3.99 -13.77 -12.12
CA ILE A 63 -4.77 -12.94 -13.05
C ILE A 63 -6.16 -13.56 -13.28
N GLU A 64 -6.24 -14.86 -13.49
CA GLU A 64 -7.51 -15.58 -13.67
C GLU A 64 -8.41 -15.46 -12.43
N ASP A 65 -7.82 -15.36 -11.26
CA ASP A 65 -8.52 -15.28 -9.99
C ASP A 65 -8.96 -13.85 -9.59
N ILE A 66 -8.57 -12.83 -10.37
CA ILE A 66 -8.96 -11.43 -10.13
C ILE A 66 -10.45 -11.24 -9.81
N PRO A 67 -11.40 -11.91 -10.50
CA PRO A 67 -12.83 -11.76 -10.21
C PRO A 67 -13.23 -12.19 -8.79
N ASN A 68 -12.42 -13.02 -8.15
CA ASN A 68 -12.64 -13.55 -6.79
C ASN A 68 -11.93 -12.70 -5.71
N ILE A 69 -11.21 -11.64 -6.11
CA ILE A 69 -10.41 -10.83 -5.20
C ILE A 69 -11.08 -9.48 -4.99
N HIS A 70 -11.63 -9.27 -3.81
CA HIS A 70 -12.23 -8.01 -3.41
C HIS A 70 -11.35 -7.32 -2.36
N ILE A 71 -10.88 -6.11 -2.68
CA ILE A 71 -10.06 -5.30 -1.78
C ILE A 71 -10.76 -3.96 -1.55
N ASP A 72 -11.03 -3.64 -0.29
CA ASP A 72 -11.62 -2.38 0.13
C ASP A 72 -10.97 -1.81 1.40
N PHE A 73 -11.43 -0.64 1.85
CA PHE A 73 -11.01 -0.01 3.09
C PHE A 73 -12.22 0.26 3.96
N GLN A 74 -12.21 -0.28 5.18
CA GLN A 74 -13.28 -0.09 6.14
C GLN A 74 -12.77 0.68 7.36
N TYR A 75 -13.61 1.58 7.88
CA TYR A 75 -13.27 2.35 9.05
C TYR A 75 -13.44 1.53 10.32
N ASN A 76 -12.34 1.35 11.04
CA ASN A 76 -12.33 0.67 12.34
C ASN A 76 -12.46 1.71 13.46
N GLN A 77 -13.60 1.71 14.15
CA GLN A 77 -13.91 2.64 15.24
C GLN A 77 -13.00 2.47 16.44
N GLN A 78 -12.50 1.25 16.71
CA GLN A 78 -11.67 0.97 17.90
C GLN A 78 -10.30 1.65 17.83
N ASN A 79 -9.67 1.66 16.66
CA ASN A 79 -8.36 2.27 16.45
C ASN A 79 -8.40 3.59 15.68
N ASN A 80 -9.62 4.04 15.30
CA ASN A 80 -9.89 5.30 14.62
C ASN A 80 -9.10 5.44 13.31
N ASN A 81 -9.00 4.35 12.55
CA ASN A 81 -8.27 4.29 11.28
C ASN A 81 -9.04 3.48 10.23
N TYR A 82 -8.72 3.72 8.95
CA TYR A 82 -9.13 2.82 7.87
C TYR A 82 -8.20 1.62 7.81
N GLU A 83 -8.77 0.43 7.72
CA GLU A 83 -8.07 -0.84 7.56
C GLU A 83 -8.38 -1.47 6.22
N VAL A 84 -7.38 -2.11 5.61
CA VAL A 84 -7.57 -2.85 4.37
C VAL A 84 -8.24 -4.19 4.65
N HIS A 85 -9.26 -4.49 3.86
CA HIS A 85 -9.98 -5.75 3.86
C HIS A 85 -9.73 -6.51 2.56
N LEU A 86 -9.59 -7.81 2.67
CA LEU A 86 -9.50 -8.76 1.57
C LEU A 86 -10.66 -9.74 1.73
N ASN A 87 -11.55 -9.78 0.73
CA ASN A 87 -12.75 -10.62 0.75
C ASN A 87 -13.52 -10.48 2.08
N ASN A 88 -13.81 -9.23 2.48
CA ASN A 88 -14.52 -8.82 3.70
C ASN A 88 -13.80 -9.10 5.04
N ASN A 89 -12.57 -9.63 5.02
CA ASN A 89 -11.80 -9.89 6.24
C ASN A 89 -10.70 -8.83 6.41
N SER A 90 -10.56 -8.25 7.61
CA SER A 90 -9.43 -7.36 7.91
C SER A 90 -8.11 -8.13 7.82
N VAL A 91 -7.21 -7.63 6.99
CA VAL A 91 -5.89 -8.25 6.78
C VAL A 91 -4.74 -7.35 7.23
N GLU A 92 -5.03 -6.24 7.90
CA GLU A 92 -4.07 -5.19 8.27
C GLU A 92 -2.82 -5.74 8.98
N LYS A 93 -2.98 -6.70 9.89
CA LYS A 93 -1.87 -7.34 10.61
C LYS A 93 -1.06 -8.27 9.72
N HIS A 94 -1.71 -9.03 8.85
CA HIS A 94 -1.10 -10.07 8.02
C HIS A 94 -0.26 -9.50 6.88
N ILE A 95 -0.72 -8.39 6.28
CA ILE A 95 -0.04 -7.74 5.16
C ILE A 95 1.27 -7.05 5.54
N ARG A 96 1.53 -6.84 6.83
CA ARG A 96 2.75 -6.20 7.33
C ARG A 96 3.90 -7.19 7.56
N SER A 97 3.66 -8.50 7.38
CA SER A 97 4.68 -9.54 7.57
C SER A 97 5.86 -9.40 6.61
N LEU A 98 7.03 -9.90 7.02
CA LEU A 98 8.23 -9.95 6.16
C LEU A 98 7.99 -10.78 4.89
N LYS A 99 7.23 -11.88 5.00
CA LYS A 99 6.89 -12.74 3.88
C LYS A 99 6.18 -11.96 2.78
N VAL A 100 5.13 -11.20 3.13
CA VAL A 100 4.40 -10.33 2.19
C VAL A 100 5.31 -9.22 1.66
N SER A 101 6.06 -8.56 2.54
CA SER A 101 6.94 -7.45 2.16
C SER A 101 8.03 -7.85 1.16
N ASN A 102 8.52 -9.08 1.22
CA ASN A 102 9.57 -9.57 0.30
C ASN A 102 9.02 -9.93 -1.09
N LEU A 103 7.73 -10.22 -1.21
CA LEU A 103 7.12 -10.70 -2.45
C LEU A 103 6.29 -9.64 -3.18
N VAL A 104 5.87 -8.58 -2.50
CA VAL A 104 4.96 -7.57 -3.04
C VAL A 104 5.50 -6.88 -4.31
N SER A 105 6.81 -6.72 -4.44
CA SER A 105 7.41 -6.10 -5.63
C SER A 105 7.21 -6.94 -6.88
N GLN A 106 7.22 -8.28 -6.77
CA GLN A 106 6.96 -9.18 -7.90
C GLN A 106 5.51 -9.05 -8.40
N ILE A 107 4.55 -8.95 -7.49
CA ILE A 107 3.14 -8.69 -7.85
C ILE A 107 2.99 -7.35 -8.58
N ALA A 108 3.64 -6.30 -8.08
CA ALA A 108 3.52 -4.95 -8.62
C ALA A 108 4.15 -4.77 -10.03
N THR A 109 4.99 -5.70 -10.49
CA THR A 109 5.57 -5.68 -11.84
C THR A 109 4.67 -6.31 -12.91
N VAL A 110 3.63 -7.06 -12.52
CA VAL A 110 2.71 -7.70 -13.48
C VAL A 110 1.71 -6.66 -13.99
N GLY A 111 1.76 -6.38 -15.30
CA GLY A 111 0.99 -5.30 -15.92
C GLY A 111 -0.52 -5.43 -15.76
N GLU A 112 -1.07 -6.64 -15.90
CA GLU A 112 -2.51 -6.94 -15.76
C GLU A 112 -2.99 -6.71 -14.33
N LEU A 113 -2.24 -7.18 -13.34
CA LEU A 113 -2.54 -6.97 -11.92
C LEU A 113 -2.50 -5.47 -11.58
N ARG A 114 -1.50 -4.75 -12.11
CA ARG A 114 -1.39 -3.32 -11.92
C ARG A 114 -2.58 -2.57 -12.54
N LYS A 115 -2.97 -2.92 -13.78
CA LYS A 115 -4.17 -2.34 -14.43
C LYS A 115 -5.44 -2.56 -13.61
N HIS A 116 -5.60 -3.77 -13.05
CA HIS A 116 -6.72 -4.06 -12.16
C HIS A 116 -6.67 -3.21 -10.90
N MET A 117 -5.52 -3.12 -10.23
CA MET A 117 -5.37 -2.33 -9.02
C MET A 117 -5.66 -0.84 -9.26
N VAL A 118 -5.23 -0.27 -10.39
CA VAL A 118 -5.55 1.11 -10.77
C VAL A 118 -7.07 1.30 -10.93
N LYS A 119 -7.80 0.35 -11.53
CA LYS A 119 -9.27 0.41 -11.60
C LYS A 119 -9.92 0.43 -10.22
N VAL A 120 -9.45 -0.43 -9.30
CA VAL A 120 -9.95 -0.44 -7.92
C VAL A 120 -9.65 0.88 -7.21
N GLN A 121 -8.45 1.44 -7.39
CA GLN A 121 -8.06 2.74 -6.85
C GLN A 121 -8.93 3.88 -7.38
N HIS A 122 -9.23 3.90 -8.69
CA HIS A 122 -10.16 4.87 -9.29
C HIS A 122 -11.56 4.76 -8.68
N PHE A 123 -12.08 3.54 -8.53
CA PHE A 123 -13.38 3.30 -7.90
C PHE A 123 -13.42 3.81 -6.45
N LEU A 124 -12.38 3.51 -5.67
CA LEU A 124 -12.28 4.01 -4.30
C LEU A 124 -12.14 5.54 -4.25
N GLY A 125 -11.39 6.12 -5.19
CA GLY A 125 -11.17 7.56 -5.28
C GLY A 125 -12.35 8.36 -5.83
N SER A 126 -13.32 7.71 -6.49
CA SER A 126 -14.56 8.36 -6.96
C SER A 126 -15.46 8.80 -5.79
N LYS A 127 -15.24 8.25 -4.60
CA LYS A 127 -15.91 8.69 -3.37
C LYS A 127 -15.25 10.00 -2.92
N ASN A 128 -16.01 11.09 -2.96
CA ASN A 128 -15.55 12.43 -2.65
C ASN A 128 -14.71 12.58 -1.37
N GLY A 129 -13.57 13.26 -1.47
CA GLY A 129 -12.66 13.54 -0.35
C GLY A 129 -11.75 12.36 -0.02
N VAL A 130 -10.75 12.13 -0.86
CA VAL A 130 -9.80 11.00 -0.75
C VAL A 130 -8.38 11.51 -0.61
N ILE A 131 -7.63 10.88 0.28
CA ILE A 131 -6.17 10.97 0.34
C ILE A 131 -5.61 9.60 0.07
N MET A 132 -4.84 9.47 -1.00
CA MET A 132 -4.19 8.23 -1.36
C MET A 132 -2.67 8.39 -1.35
N ASP A 133 -1.97 7.48 -0.68
CA ASP A 133 -0.51 7.43 -0.74
C ASP A 133 0.01 6.22 -1.53
N GLY A 134 1.12 6.46 -2.24
CA GLY A 134 1.73 5.43 -3.08
C GLY A 134 3.05 5.85 -3.70
N ARG A 135 3.27 5.46 -4.95
CA ARG A 135 4.51 5.77 -5.69
C ARG A 135 4.26 6.51 -7.00
N ASP A 136 3.06 6.40 -7.53
CA ASP A 136 2.65 6.94 -8.82
C ASP A 136 1.17 7.37 -8.81
N ILE A 137 0.69 7.74 -7.62
CA ILE A 137 -0.70 8.14 -7.44
C ILE A 137 -1.00 9.41 -8.23
N GLY A 138 -0.15 10.44 -8.11
CA GLY A 138 -0.34 11.72 -8.79
C GLY A 138 0.10 11.73 -10.26
N THR A 139 0.68 10.64 -10.77
CA THR A 139 1.13 10.54 -12.17
C THR A 139 0.35 9.53 -12.98
N VAL A 140 -0.06 8.43 -12.40
CA VAL A 140 -0.74 7.32 -13.09
C VAL A 140 -2.17 7.14 -12.59
N VAL A 141 -2.38 7.09 -11.26
CA VAL A 141 -3.70 6.79 -10.70
C VAL A 141 -4.61 8.01 -10.79
N PHE A 142 -4.18 9.15 -10.27
CA PHE A 142 -4.93 10.41 -10.29
C PHE A 142 -4.10 11.53 -10.92
N PRO A 143 -3.87 11.51 -12.24
CA PRO A 143 -3.08 12.54 -12.91
C PRO A 143 -3.70 13.94 -12.81
N ASN A 144 -4.99 14.02 -12.52
CA ASN A 144 -5.74 15.28 -12.34
C ASN A 144 -6.09 15.54 -10.86
N ALA A 145 -5.39 14.90 -9.89
CA ALA A 145 -5.58 15.21 -8.48
C ALA A 145 -5.29 16.70 -8.22
N GLU A 146 -6.15 17.35 -7.44
CA GLU A 146 -6.06 18.79 -7.16
C GLU A 146 -4.82 19.14 -6.34
N ILE A 147 -4.38 18.21 -5.48
CA ILE A 147 -3.14 18.38 -4.71
C ILE A 147 -2.28 17.14 -4.86
N LYS A 148 -1.02 17.36 -5.20
CA LYS A 148 -0.01 16.31 -5.31
C LYS A 148 1.20 16.65 -4.49
N PHE A 149 1.58 15.73 -3.60
CA PHE A 149 2.81 15.80 -2.84
C PHE A 149 3.77 14.71 -3.27
N TYR A 150 5.03 15.04 -3.37
CA TYR A 150 6.09 14.06 -3.46
C TYR A 150 6.98 14.15 -2.21
N LEU A 151 7.02 13.08 -1.42
CA LEU A 151 7.84 13.02 -0.21
C LEU A 151 9.13 12.28 -0.50
N ASP A 152 10.23 12.93 -0.21
CA ASP A 152 11.57 12.34 -0.27
C ASP A 152 12.25 12.34 1.10
N ALA A 153 13.19 11.44 1.29
CA ALA A 153 14.05 11.37 2.44
C ALA A 153 15.31 10.58 2.09
N SER A 154 16.43 10.92 2.74
CA SER A 154 17.71 10.21 2.50
C SER A 154 17.56 8.71 2.73
N LEU A 155 18.33 7.92 1.99
CA LEU A 155 18.36 6.46 2.11
C LEU A 155 18.58 6.03 3.56
N GLU A 156 19.51 6.68 4.25
CA GLU A 156 19.84 6.37 5.63
C GLU A 156 18.66 6.62 6.58
N LEU A 157 17.96 7.76 6.44
CA LEU A 157 16.81 8.09 7.27
C LEU A 157 15.67 7.09 7.03
N ARG A 158 15.42 6.70 5.77
CA ARG A 158 14.43 5.69 5.42
C ARG A 158 14.77 4.32 6.01
N ALA A 159 16.06 3.93 5.97
CA ALA A 159 16.54 2.69 6.56
C ALA A 159 16.40 2.70 8.09
N LYS A 160 16.77 3.80 8.76
CA LYS A 160 16.59 3.96 10.23
C LYS A 160 15.11 3.83 10.63
N ARG A 161 14.19 4.49 9.92
CA ARG A 161 12.75 4.39 10.18
C ARG A 161 12.25 2.96 10.01
N ARG A 162 12.62 2.29 8.91
CA ARG A 162 12.20 0.91 8.65
C ARG A 162 12.79 -0.08 9.64
N TYR A 163 14.04 0.09 10.02
CA TYR A 163 14.67 -0.72 11.04
C TYR A 163 13.94 -0.62 12.37
N LYS A 164 13.63 0.61 12.81
CA LYS A 164 12.86 0.86 14.04
C LYS A 164 11.49 0.15 13.99
N GLU A 165 10.73 0.32 12.90
CA GLU A 165 9.43 -0.36 12.71
C GLU A 165 9.54 -1.88 12.84
N LEU A 166 10.59 -2.49 12.28
CA LEU A 166 10.78 -3.94 12.32
C LEU A 166 11.19 -4.43 13.71
N ILE A 167 12.04 -3.70 14.42
CA ILE A 167 12.42 -4.03 15.79
C ILE A 167 11.20 -3.90 16.72
N GLU A 168 10.40 -2.84 16.61
CA GLU A 168 9.16 -2.67 17.38
C GLU A 168 8.12 -3.78 17.10
N ALA A 169 8.15 -4.35 15.89
CA ALA A 169 7.36 -5.52 15.51
C ALA A 169 8.01 -6.88 15.89
N ASN A 170 9.06 -6.86 16.72
CA ASN A 170 9.81 -8.03 17.20
C ASN A 170 10.50 -8.88 16.11
N TYR A 171 10.85 -8.28 14.97
CA TYR A 171 11.65 -8.98 13.97
C TYR A 171 13.15 -8.94 14.32
N LYS A 172 13.79 -10.10 14.25
CA LYS A 172 15.26 -10.22 14.35
C LYS A 172 15.88 -9.92 12.98
N ILE A 173 16.37 -8.72 12.78
CA ILE A 173 16.96 -8.26 11.51
C ILE A 173 18.07 -7.25 11.81
N SER A 174 19.11 -7.22 11.00
CA SER A 174 20.18 -6.22 11.12
C SER A 174 19.84 -4.94 10.36
N PHE A 175 20.44 -3.83 10.78
CA PHE A 175 20.29 -2.55 10.07
C PHE A 175 20.82 -2.64 8.63
N TYR A 176 21.91 -3.38 8.38
CA TYR A 176 22.50 -3.55 7.05
C TYR A 176 21.58 -4.31 6.09
N GLU A 177 20.87 -5.33 6.57
CA GLU A 177 19.86 -6.04 5.76
C GLU A 177 18.71 -5.11 5.38
N VAL A 178 18.24 -4.28 6.30
CA VAL A 178 17.18 -3.28 6.02
C VAL A 178 17.69 -2.23 5.03
N LEU A 179 18.90 -1.71 5.20
CA LEU A 179 19.50 -0.73 4.30
C LEU A 179 19.62 -1.29 2.87
N SER A 180 20.13 -2.52 2.73
CA SER A 180 20.23 -3.20 1.44
C SER A 180 18.85 -3.38 0.78
N ASN A 181 17.85 -3.80 1.54
CA ASN A 181 16.48 -3.97 1.03
C ASN A 181 15.86 -2.64 0.57
N ILE A 182 16.10 -1.56 1.31
CA ILE A 182 15.58 -0.23 0.94
C ILE A 182 16.29 0.32 -0.31
N LYS A 183 17.58 0.01 -0.48
CA LYS A 183 18.37 0.43 -1.65
C LYS A 183 17.87 -0.21 -2.96
N LEU A 184 17.31 -1.41 -2.89
CA LEU A 184 16.77 -2.15 -4.04
C LEU A 184 15.33 -1.74 -4.41
N ARG A 185 14.69 -0.83 -3.65
CA ARG A 185 13.28 -0.43 -3.78
C ARG A 185 13.12 1.03 -4.18
#